data_8dbcb6f7c5b9dc3b7b821d087bfab467
#
_entry.id   8dbcb6f7c5b9dc3b7b821d087bfab467
#
_cell.length_a   1.000
_cell.length_b   1.000
_cell.length_c   1.000
_cell.angle_alpha   90.00
_cell.angle_beta   90.00
_cell.angle_gamma   90.00
#
_symmetry.space_group_name_H-M   'P 1'
#
loop_
_entity.id
_entity.type
_entity.pdbx_description
1 polymer ?
#
loop_
_entity_poly.entity_id
_entity_poly.type
_entity_poly.pdbx_seq_one_letter_code
_entity_poly.pdbx_strand_id
1 'polypeptide(L)'
;RDRLLRGHGHGERLFLQRVWWPLFGHFEYLHPEYEVTDWRGHPYFVDFAWIRGECKFVFEIKGYGPHVQHTDRTRYRRELDRETFLQTLGFRVVSIPYDDLEDSPEITRFLLKSLLAPYLKTGEPVKTSLVEREVLKFVRLAGRPVRPAEVVRELAINKRTAVKVLQQLCSQGRLRPIMSGASGRVTRYEWVRSMEGELFW
;
A
#
# COMPACT_ATOMS: atom_id res chain seq x y z
N ARG A 1 19.80 9.19 16.42
CA ARG A 1 20.19 10.64 16.39
C ARG A 1 21.48 10.86 15.59
N ASP A 2 22.47 9.99 15.69
CA ASP A 2 23.76 10.16 14.98
C ASP A 2 23.67 9.95 13.45
N ARG A 3 22.73 9.13 12.95
CA ARG A 3 22.51 8.95 11.51
C ARG A 3 21.87 10.17 10.86
N LEU A 4 20.93 10.81 11.54
CA LEU A 4 20.30 12.06 11.08
C LEU A 4 21.33 13.21 10.92
N LEU A 5 22.39 13.19 11.74
CA LEU A 5 23.48 14.19 11.70
C LEU A 5 24.51 13.91 10.59
N ARG A 6 24.60 12.67 10.07
CA ARG A 6 25.56 12.29 9.00
C ARG A 6 25.02 12.45 7.57
N GLY A 7 23.77 12.87 7.43
CA GLY A 7 23.08 12.99 6.13
C GLY A 7 22.66 11.61 5.57
N HIS A 8 21.77 11.65 4.60
CA HIS A 8 21.34 10.44 3.90
C HIS A 8 22.52 9.72 3.26
N GLY A 9 22.52 8.39 3.30
CA GLY A 9 23.48 7.59 2.56
C GLY A 9 23.44 7.87 1.06
N HIS A 10 24.43 7.39 0.34
CA HIS A 10 24.52 7.65 -1.11
C HIS A 10 23.31 7.07 -1.87
N GLY A 11 22.84 5.87 -1.47
CA GLY A 11 21.69 5.22 -2.06
C GLY A 11 20.39 5.99 -1.86
N GLU A 12 20.16 6.51 -0.66
CA GLU A 12 18.97 7.30 -0.35
C GLU A 12 18.92 8.60 -1.17
N ARG A 13 20.07 9.25 -1.39
CA ARG A 13 20.16 10.42 -2.26
C ARG A 13 19.86 10.09 -3.72
N LEU A 14 20.43 8.97 -4.23
CA LEU A 14 20.11 8.50 -5.58
C LEU A 14 18.63 8.20 -5.75
N PHE A 15 18.01 7.52 -4.79
CA PHE A 15 16.59 7.25 -4.81
C PHE A 15 15.76 8.54 -4.90
N LEU A 16 16.05 9.52 -4.05
CA LEU A 16 15.33 10.79 -4.07
C LEU A 16 15.52 11.54 -5.39
N GLN A 17 16.75 11.62 -5.89
CA GLN A 17 17.10 12.43 -7.08
C GLN A 17 16.71 11.74 -8.38
N ARG A 18 16.95 10.43 -8.51
CA ARG A 18 16.79 9.72 -9.77
C ARG A 18 15.45 8.99 -9.91
N VAL A 19 14.76 8.74 -8.80
CA VAL A 19 13.50 7.98 -8.81
C VAL A 19 12.34 8.81 -8.26
N TRP A 20 12.39 9.23 -7.01
CA TRP A 20 11.24 9.84 -6.37
C TRP A 20 10.86 11.21 -6.96
N TRP A 21 11.83 12.12 -7.02
CA TRP A 21 11.60 13.47 -7.56
C TRP A 21 11.11 13.47 -9.01
N PRO A 22 11.72 12.70 -9.95
CA PRO A 22 11.22 12.61 -11.31
C PRO A 22 9.81 12.05 -11.44
N LEU A 23 9.35 11.21 -10.49
CA LEU A 23 8.00 10.63 -10.51
C LEU A 23 6.94 11.58 -9.94
N PHE A 24 7.25 12.26 -8.85
CA PHE A 24 6.23 12.94 -8.05
C PHE A 24 6.41 14.45 -7.96
N GLY A 25 7.62 14.98 -8.11
CA GLY A 25 7.93 16.41 -8.01
C GLY A 25 7.73 17.00 -6.61
N HIS A 26 7.45 16.18 -5.60
CA HIS A 26 7.26 16.58 -4.20
C HIS A 26 7.62 15.43 -3.25
N PHE A 27 7.78 15.74 -1.96
CA PHE A 27 8.09 14.77 -0.91
C PHE A 27 6.93 14.60 0.09
N GLU A 28 5.71 14.98 -0.29
CA GLU A 28 4.55 14.81 0.59
C GLU A 28 4.35 13.36 0.99
N TYR A 29 4.10 13.15 2.27
CA TYR A 29 3.91 11.82 2.87
C TYR A 29 5.14 10.90 2.87
N LEU A 30 6.29 11.34 2.32
CA LEU A 30 7.54 10.59 2.36
C LEU A 30 8.35 11.00 3.58
N HIS A 31 8.65 10.03 4.43
CA HIS A 31 9.39 10.21 5.67
C HIS A 31 10.72 9.46 5.57
N PRO A 32 11.85 10.16 5.45
CA PRO A 32 13.16 9.52 5.47
C PRO A 32 13.53 9.09 6.88
N GLU A 33 14.39 8.06 7.00
CA GLU A 33 14.88 7.55 8.30
C GLU A 33 13.72 7.34 9.29
N TYR A 34 12.63 6.72 8.81
CA TYR A 34 11.42 6.55 9.62
C TYR A 34 11.66 5.50 10.71
N GLU A 35 11.47 5.92 11.98
CA GLU A 35 11.67 5.04 13.13
C GLU A 35 10.49 4.08 13.30
N VAL A 36 10.81 2.79 13.46
CA VAL A 36 9.87 1.72 13.77
C VAL A 36 10.41 0.95 14.98
N THR A 37 9.53 0.55 15.88
CA THR A 37 9.89 -0.33 16.99
C THR A 37 9.69 -1.79 16.57
N ASP A 38 10.72 -2.64 16.70
CA ASP A 38 10.64 -4.05 16.37
C ASP A 38 9.82 -4.85 17.42
N TRP A 39 9.59 -6.14 17.17
CA TRP A 39 8.83 -7.04 18.09
C TRP A 39 9.51 -7.27 19.44
N ARG A 40 10.75 -6.80 19.62
CA ARG A 40 11.51 -6.87 20.87
C ARG A 40 11.50 -5.54 21.62
N GLY A 41 10.83 -4.52 21.08
CA GLY A 41 10.81 -3.18 21.62
C GLY A 41 12.05 -2.34 21.29
N HIS A 42 12.90 -2.77 20.33
CA HIS A 42 14.07 -2.00 19.93
C HIS A 42 13.74 -1.10 18.74
N PRO A 43 14.14 0.17 18.77
CA PRO A 43 13.97 1.07 17.65
C PRO A 43 14.92 0.70 16.51
N TYR A 44 14.42 0.78 15.28
CA TYR A 44 15.24 0.75 14.07
C TYR A 44 14.67 1.72 13.03
N PHE A 45 15.49 2.08 12.05
CA PHE A 45 15.12 3.05 11.04
C PHE A 45 15.01 2.35 9.68
N VAL A 46 13.92 2.61 8.97
CA VAL A 46 13.77 2.24 7.57
C VAL A 46 14.21 3.41 6.70
N ASP A 47 14.76 3.16 5.51
CA ASP A 47 15.31 4.24 4.70
C ASP A 47 14.24 5.29 4.36
N PHE A 48 13.06 4.83 3.90
CA PHE A 48 11.91 5.71 3.68
C PHE A 48 10.60 5.02 4.05
N ALA A 49 9.68 5.77 4.65
CA ALA A 49 8.28 5.40 4.76
C ALA A 49 7.41 6.39 4.00
N TRP A 50 6.48 5.89 3.17
CA TRP A 50 5.44 6.70 2.55
C TRP A 50 4.11 6.35 3.19
N ILE A 51 3.51 7.35 3.89
CA ILE A 51 2.31 7.16 4.70
C ILE A 51 1.24 8.13 4.26
N ARG A 52 0.20 7.61 3.58
CA ARG A 52 -0.93 8.41 3.11
C ARG A 52 -2.24 7.76 3.56
N GLY A 53 -2.80 8.23 4.66
CA GLY A 53 -3.98 7.63 5.30
C GLY A 53 -3.70 6.20 5.76
N GLU A 54 -4.47 5.24 5.27
CA GLU A 54 -4.29 3.81 5.58
C GLU A 54 -3.21 3.12 4.72
N CYS A 55 -2.69 3.83 3.73
CA CYS A 55 -1.66 3.27 2.84
C CYS A 55 -0.29 3.53 3.43
N LYS A 56 0.44 2.48 3.73
CA LYS A 56 1.78 2.52 4.31
C LYS A 56 2.74 1.70 3.46
N PHE A 57 3.76 2.33 2.93
CA PHE A 57 4.84 1.68 2.21
C PHE A 57 6.17 1.97 2.91
N VAL A 58 7.05 1.00 2.90
CA VAL A 58 8.46 1.15 3.26
C VAL A 58 9.30 0.86 2.03
N PHE A 59 10.23 1.73 1.73
CA PHE A 59 11.24 1.55 0.69
C PHE A 59 12.60 1.37 1.35
N GLU A 60 13.25 0.24 1.09
CA GLU A 60 14.56 -0.14 1.61
C GLU A 60 15.55 -0.28 0.44
N ILE A 61 16.65 0.43 0.48
CA ILE A 61 17.67 0.38 -0.56
C ILE A 61 18.69 -0.71 -0.20
N LYS A 62 18.73 -1.74 -1.03
CA LYS A 62 19.57 -2.92 -0.81
C LYS A 62 20.83 -2.85 -1.69
N GLY A 63 21.97 -2.56 -1.09
CA GLY A 63 23.26 -2.60 -1.78
C GLY A 63 23.88 -4.00 -1.80
N TYR A 64 24.46 -4.39 -2.92
CA TYR A 64 25.30 -5.59 -3.02
C TYR A 64 26.75 -5.23 -2.65
N GLY A 65 27.02 -5.11 -1.34
CA GLY A 65 28.38 -4.89 -0.88
C GLY A 65 29.23 -6.18 -0.91
N PRO A 66 30.58 -6.10 -1.03
CA PRO A 66 31.47 -7.26 -1.00
C PRO A 66 31.32 -8.10 0.28
N HIS A 67 30.66 -7.59 1.29
CA HIS A 67 30.30 -8.29 2.53
C HIS A 67 29.10 -9.21 2.39
N VAL A 68 28.35 -9.21 1.28
CA VAL A 68 27.21 -10.11 1.07
C VAL A 68 27.66 -11.57 0.92
N GLN A 69 28.87 -11.82 0.41
CA GLN A 69 29.44 -13.16 0.34
C GLN A 69 29.73 -13.77 1.73
N HIS A 70 29.85 -12.93 2.76
CA HIS A 70 30.00 -13.33 4.17
C HIS A 70 28.87 -12.81 5.05
N THR A 71 27.68 -12.50 4.45
CA THR A 71 26.53 -12.12 5.26
C THR A 71 26.18 -13.29 6.15
N ASP A 72 26.44 -13.12 7.44
CA ASP A 72 26.09 -14.09 8.47
C ASP A 72 24.59 -14.44 8.30
N ARG A 73 24.31 -15.73 8.22
CA ARG A 73 22.93 -16.28 8.17
C ARG A 73 22.01 -15.59 9.19
N THR A 74 22.57 -15.21 10.32
CA THR A 74 21.87 -14.51 11.40
C THR A 74 21.41 -13.12 10.98
N ARG A 75 22.23 -12.37 10.24
CA ARG A 75 21.89 -11.03 9.75
C ARG A 75 20.77 -11.13 8.70
N TYR A 76 20.93 -12.03 7.72
CA TYR A 76 19.92 -12.26 6.69
C TYR A 76 18.57 -12.67 7.29
N ARG A 77 18.57 -13.63 8.24
CA ARG A 77 17.36 -14.05 8.94
C ARG A 77 16.68 -12.89 9.67
N ARG A 78 17.46 -12.07 10.38
CA ARG A 78 16.92 -10.88 11.09
C ARG A 78 16.29 -9.88 10.13
N GLU A 79 16.81 -9.75 8.93
CA GLU A 79 16.27 -8.87 7.91
C GLU A 79 14.91 -9.39 7.40
N LEU A 80 14.79 -10.68 7.12
CA LEU A 80 13.52 -11.32 6.74
C LEU A 80 12.47 -11.22 7.87
N ASP A 81 12.88 -11.46 9.12
CA ASP A 81 12.00 -11.32 10.29
C ASP A 81 11.48 -9.87 10.41
N ARG A 82 12.34 -8.89 10.15
CA ARG A 82 12.00 -7.47 10.16
C ARG A 82 11.00 -7.11 9.07
N GLU A 83 11.24 -7.57 7.84
CA GLU A 83 10.31 -7.34 6.73
C GLU A 83 8.93 -7.95 7.04
N THR A 84 8.91 -9.18 7.56
CA THR A 84 7.67 -9.83 7.98
C THR A 84 6.95 -9.05 9.07
N PHE A 85 7.69 -8.55 10.06
CA PHE A 85 7.11 -7.76 11.13
C PHE A 85 6.52 -6.42 10.64
N LEU A 86 7.20 -5.73 9.74
CA LEU A 86 6.66 -4.51 9.11
C LEU A 86 5.31 -4.75 8.46
N GLN A 87 5.14 -5.91 7.81
CA GLN A 87 3.86 -6.29 7.21
C GLN A 87 2.76 -6.47 8.28
N THR A 88 3.08 -6.95 9.48
CA THR A 88 2.10 -7.04 10.58
C THR A 88 1.64 -5.66 11.06
N LEU A 89 2.47 -4.63 10.89
CA LEU A 89 2.14 -3.23 11.18
C LEU A 89 1.39 -2.54 10.03
N GLY A 90 1.07 -3.29 8.96
CA GLY A 90 0.35 -2.80 7.79
C GLY A 90 1.24 -2.10 6.76
N PHE A 91 2.55 -2.16 6.90
CA PHE A 91 3.47 -1.67 5.87
C PHE A 91 3.61 -2.67 4.73
N ARG A 92 3.71 -2.16 3.51
CA ARG A 92 4.17 -2.91 2.34
C ARG A 92 5.64 -2.61 2.13
N VAL A 93 6.47 -3.63 2.27
CA VAL A 93 7.92 -3.46 2.12
C VAL A 93 8.31 -3.61 0.66
N VAL A 94 9.09 -2.67 0.15
CA VAL A 94 9.62 -2.62 -1.21
C VAL A 94 11.14 -2.52 -1.11
N SER A 95 11.82 -3.59 -1.46
CA SER A 95 13.26 -3.61 -1.54
C SER A 95 13.71 -3.13 -2.93
N ILE A 96 14.61 -2.15 -2.96
CA ILE A 96 15.10 -1.49 -4.17
C ILE A 96 16.58 -1.80 -4.29
N PRO A 97 17.03 -2.46 -5.37
CA PRO A 97 18.45 -2.69 -5.60
C PRO A 97 19.20 -1.36 -5.77
N TYR A 98 20.32 -1.22 -5.08
CA TYR A 98 21.18 -0.03 -5.21
C TYR A 98 21.67 0.15 -6.66
N ASP A 99 22.08 -0.94 -7.29
CA ASP A 99 22.62 -0.93 -8.65
C ASP A 99 21.59 -0.41 -9.66
N ASP A 100 20.29 -0.73 -9.47
CA ASP A 100 19.22 -0.19 -10.30
C ASP A 100 19.08 1.34 -10.16
N LEU A 101 19.40 1.89 -8.98
CA LEU A 101 19.37 3.35 -8.78
C LEU A 101 20.51 4.04 -9.51
N GLU A 102 21.63 3.36 -9.64
CA GLU A 102 22.83 3.90 -10.29
C GLU A 102 22.80 3.70 -11.81
N ASP A 103 22.48 2.48 -12.27
CA ASP A 103 22.61 2.08 -13.67
C ASP A 103 21.32 2.18 -14.48
N SER A 104 20.15 1.89 -13.86
CA SER A 104 18.88 1.76 -14.57
C SER A 104 17.69 2.31 -13.76
N PRO A 105 17.72 3.57 -13.31
CA PRO A 105 16.69 4.15 -12.45
C PRO A 105 15.29 4.20 -13.10
N GLU A 106 15.20 4.10 -14.43
CA GLU A 106 13.93 4.03 -15.16
C GLU A 106 13.15 2.75 -14.85
N ILE A 107 13.81 1.63 -14.58
CA ILE A 107 13.17 0.37 -14.17
C ILE A 107 12.49 0.59 -12.82
N THR A 108 13.23 1.13 -11.85
CA THR A 108 12.68 1.44 -10.52
C THR A 108 11.54 2.46 -10.61
N ARG A 109 11.67 3.50 -11.46
CA ARG A 109 10.59 4.47 -11.70
C ARG A 109 9.33 3.79 -12.26
N PHE A 110 9.48 2.93 -13.25
CA PHE A 110 8.36 2.20 -13.85
C PHE A 110 7.64 1.33 -12.81
N LEU A 111 8.40 0.54 -12.04
CA LEU A 111 7.86 -0.34 -11.01
C LEU A 111 7.14 0.45 -9.91
N LEU A 112 7.76 1.52 -9.40
CA LEU A 112 7.14 2.34 -8.36
C LEU A 112 5.91 3.10 -8.86
N LYS A 113 5.93 3.63 -10.08
CA LYS A 113 4.77 4.26 -10.69
C LYS A 113 3.60 3.28 -10.78
N SER A 114 3.85 2.06 -11.24
CA SER A 114 2.84 1.01 -11.35
C SER A 114 2.29 0.59 -9.99
N LEU A 115 3.19 0.42 -9.00
CA LEU A 115 2.84 0.03 -7.64
C LEU A 115 1.99 1.09 -6.93
N LEU A 116 2.36 2.37 -7.07
CA LEU A 116 1.71 3.48 -6.38
C LEU A 116 0.53 4.08 -7.12
N ALA A 117 0.36 3.80 -8.42
CA ALA A 117 -0.73 4.35 -9.25
C ALA A 117 -2.13 4.24 -8.60
N PRO A 118 -2.53 3.10 -7.99
CA PRO A 118 -3.83 2.99 -7.34
C PRO A 118 -4.02 3.94 -6.14
N TYR A 119 -2.92 4.38 -5.52
CA TYR A 119 -2.91 5.21 -4.31
C TYR A 119 -2.69 6.70 -4.61
N LEU A 120 -2.25 7.02 -5.82
CA LEU A 120 -1.97 8.39 -6.27
C LEU A 120 -3.17 9.05 -6.91
N LYS A 121 -4.19 8.30 -7.32
CA LYS A 121 -5.40 8.88 -7.88
C LYS A 121 -5.99 9.88 -6.88
N THR A 122 -5.83 11.14 -7.20
CA THR A 122 -6.33 12.30 -6.50
C THR A 122 -7.85 12.43 -6.65
N GLY A 123 -8.59 11.65 -5.88
CA GLY A 123 -9.77 12.18 -5.23
C GLY A 123 -9.31 12.60 -3.84
N GLU A 124 -9.76 13.72 -3.31
CA GLU A 124 -9.64 14.02 -1.88
C GLU A 124 -9.88 12.73 -1.11
N PRO A 125 -9.17 12.46 0.02
CA PRO A 125 -9.46 11.30 0.82
C PRO A 125 -10.97 11.39 1.10
N VAL A 126 -11.74 10.65 0.34
CA VAL A 126 -13.18 10.56 0.57
C VAL A 126 -13.23 10.14 2.02
N LYS A 127 -13.73 11.05 2.89
CA LYS A 127 -13.87 10.78 4.32
C LYS A 127 -14.75 9.55 4.43
N THR A 128 -14.12 8.39 4.30
CA THR A 128 -14.80 7.11 4.34
C THR A 128 -15.30 6.95 5.76
N SER A 129 -16.59 6.95 5.94
CA SER A 129 -17.18 6.77 7.25
C SER A 129 -16.78 5.41 7.82
N LEU A 130 -16.79 5.26 9.14
CA LEU A 130 -16.46 3.97 9.78
C LEU A 130 -17.30 2.82 9.19
N VAL A 131 -18.58 3.08 8.93
CA VAL A 131 -19.50 2.09 8.33
C VAL A 131 -19.09 1.72 6.91
N GLU A 132 -18.65 2.68 6.10
CA GLU A 132 -18.17 2.40 4.75
C GLU A 132 -16.90 1.52 4.75
N ARG A 133 -15.99 1.77 5.70
CA ARG A 133 -14.78 0.94 5.87
C ARG A 133 -15.14 -0.50 6.21
N GLU A 134 -16.03 -0.71 7.16
CA GLU A 134 -16.47 -2.05 7.57
C GLU A 134 -17.23 -2.77 6.44
N VAL A 135 -18.09 -2.07 5.69
CA VAL A 135 -18.75 -2.65 4.50
C VAL A 135 -17.74 -3.08 3.45
N LEU A 136 -16.74 -2.23 3.14
CA LEU A 136 -15.69 -2.57 2.18
C LEU A 136 -14.85 -3.77 2.63
N LYS A 137 -14.46 -3.79 3.90
CA LYS A 137 -13.73 -4.90 4.50
C LYS A 137 -14.51 -6.20 4.37
N PHE A 138 -15.78 -6.20 4.72
CA PHE A 138 -16.66 -7.35 4.60
C PHE A 138 -16.78 -7.85 3.15
N VAL A 139 -17.08 -6.96 2.19
CA VAL A 139 -17.22 -7.33 0.78
C VAL A 139 -15.91 -7.90 0.22
N ARG A 140 -14.78 -7.30 0.60
CA ARG A 140 -13.45 -7.77 0.19
C ARG A 140 -13.11 -9.16 0.75
N LEU A 141 -13.39 -9.40 2.03
CA LEU A 141 -13.14 -10.68 2.68
C LEU A 141 -14.09 -11.78 2.17
N ALA A 142 -15.32 -11.44 1.80
CA ALA A 142 -16.27 -12.37 1.23
C ALA A 142 -15.78 -12.99 -0.09
N GLY A 143 -14.95 -12.28 -0.86
CA GLY A 143 -14.38 -12.77 -2.12
C GLY A 143 -15.41 -13.09 -3.23
N ARG A 144 -16.68 -12.72 -3.02
CA ARG A 144 -17.82 -12.96 -3.89
C ARG A 144 -18.82 -11.80 -3.81
N PRO A 145 -19.75 -11.70 -4.77
CA PRO A 145 -20.83 -10.71 -4.70
C PRO A 145 -21.70 -10.90 -3.47
N VAL A 146 -21.93 -9.83 -2.70
CA VAL A 146 -22.76 -9.83 -1.46
C VAL A 146 -24.11 -9.18 -1.67
N ARG A 147 -25.12 -9.62 -0.91
CA ARG A 147 -26.45 -9.01 -0.88
C ARG A 147 -26.52 -7.97 0.25
N PRO A 148 -27.36 -6.92 0.13
CA PRO A 148 -27.57 -5.98 1.23
C PRO A 148 -27.98 -6.63 2.55
N ALA A 149 -28.75 -7.73 2.49
CA ALA A 149 -29.16 -8.48 3.68
C ALA A 149 -27.99 -9.15 4.42
N GLU A 150 -26.92 -9.52 3.70
CA GLU A 150 -25.70 -10.07 4.31
C GLU A 150 -24.95 -8.97 5.06
N VAL A 151 -24.86 -7.78 4.48
CA VAL A 151 -24.24 -6.60 5.11
C VAL A 151 -25.01 -6.20 6.39
N VAL A 152 -26.34 -6.22 6.34
CA VAL A 152 -27.21 -5.97 7.50
C VAL A 152 -26.91 -6.92 8.63
N ARG A 153 -26.83 -8.22 8.33
CA ARG A 153 -26.56 -9.26 9.32
C ARG A 153 -25.16 -9.18 9.90
N GLU A 154 -24.16 -8.99 9.05
CA GLU A 154 -22.77 -9.02 9.47
C GLU A 154 -22.38 -7.80 10.31
N LEU A 155 -22.84 -6.62 9.90
CA LEU A 155 -22.48 -5.36 10.54
C LEU A 155 -23.51 -4.85 11.55
N ALA A 156 -24.59 -5.61 11.79
CA ALA A 156 -25.69 -5.24 12.68
C ALA A 156 -26.26 -3.82 12.42
N ILE A 157 -26.28 -3.39 11.14
CA ILE A 157 -26.83 -2.09 10.71
C ILE A 157 -28.19 -2.25 10.08
N ASN A 158 -28.99 -1.18 10.08
CA ASN A 158 -30.31 -1.23 9.45
C ASN A 158 -30.20 -1.31 7.90
N LYS A 159 -31.25 -1.87 7.28
CA LYS A 159 -31.31 -2.08 5.82
C LYS A 159 -31.12 -0.79 5.01
N ARG A 160 -31.70 0.32 5.48
CA ARG A 160 -31.61 1.62 4.78
C ARG A 160 -30.17 2.12 4.75
N THR A 161 -29.45 2.02 5.86
CA THR A 161 -28.03 2.37 5.96
C THR A 161 -27.18 1.46 5.07
N ALA A 162 -27.37 0.14 5.12
CA ALA A 162 -26.64 -0.80 4.28
C ALA A 162 -26.79 -0.48 2.79
N VAL A 163 -28.02 -0.27 2.31
CA VAL A 163 -28.28 0.07 0.90
C VAL A 163 -27.64 1.41 0.53
N LYS A 164 -27.80 2.45 1.37
CA LYS A 164 -27.21 3.78 1.14
C LYS A 164 -25.70 3.69 0.99
N VAL A 165 -25.03 3.00 1.91
CA VAL A 165 -23.57 2.84 1.90
C VAL A 165 -23.10 2.06 0.67
N LEU A 166 -23.77 0.96 0.32
CA LEU A 166 -23.43 0.17 -0.87
C LEU A 166 -23.58 1.00 -2.16
N GLN A 167 -24.64 1.81 -2.28
CA GLN A 167 -24.84 2.71 -3.43
C GLN A 167 -23.77 3.81 -3.48
N GLN A 168 -23.40 4.39 -2.34
CA GLN A 168 -22.33 5.39 -2.25
C GLN A 168 -20.98 4.81 -2.64
N LEU A 169 -20.67 3.59 -2.21
CA LEU A 169 -19.44 2.90 -2.62
C LEU A 169 -19.42 2.55 -4.11
N CYS A 170 -20.59 2.33 -4.72
CA CYS A 170 -20.69 2.19 -6.17
C CYS A 170 -20.44 3.51 -6.90
N SER A 171 -21.00 4.63 -6.43
CA SER A 171 -20.75 5.95 -7.02
C SER A 171 -19.28 6.37 -6.91
N GLN A 172 -18.56 5.88 -5.91
CA GLN A 172 -17.12 6.07 -5.73
C GLN A 172 -16.27 5.09 -6.58
N GLY A 173 -16.91 4.18 -7.36
CA GLY A 173 -16.20 3.18 -8.16
C GLY A 173 -15.52 2.07 -7.35
N ARG A 174 -15.81 1.96 -6.06
CA ARG A 174 -15.21 0.95 -5.16
C ARG A 174 -15.95 -0.39 -5.18
N LEU A 175 -17.23 -0.36 -5.49
CA LEU A 175 -18.08 -1.54 -5.69
C LEU A 175 -18.77 -1.46 -7.06
N ARG A 176 -19.12 -2.62 -7.62
CA ARG A 176 -19.90 -2.76 -8.82
C ARG A 176 -21.27 -3.38 -8.48
N PRO A 177 -22.37 -2.77 -8.89
CA PRO A 177 -23.68 -3.36 -8.71
C PRO A 177 -23.92 -4.50 -9.72
N ILE A 178 -24.52 -5.60 -9.26
CA ILE A 178 -24.92 -6.72 -10.12
C ILE A 178 -26.43 -6.75 -10.15
N MET A 179 -26.96 -6.66 -11.38
CA MET A 179 -28.39 -6.71 -11.65
C MET A 179 -28.88 -8.15 -11.80
N SER A 180 -30.11 -8.42 -11.41
CA SER A 180 -30.74 -9.73 -11.58
C SER A 180 -31.73 -9.67 -12.74
N GLY A 181 -31.54 -10.52 -13.77
CA GLY A 181 -32.50 -10.82 -14.84
C GLY A 181 -33.06 -9.61 -15.58
N ALA A 182 -34.22 -9.81 -16.25
CA ALA A 182 -34.91 -8.80 -17.07
C ALA A 182 -35.47 -7.59 -16.28
N SER A 183 -35.52 -7.63 -14.95
CA SER A 183 -36.08 -6.55 -14.12
C SER A 183 -35.14 -5.37 -13.84
N GLY A 184 -33.87 -5.46 -14.24
CA GLY A 184 -32.89 -4.38 -14.03
C GLY A 184 -32.62 -3.99 -12.57
N ARG A 185 -33.08 -4.80 -11.61
CA ARG A 185 -32.92 -4.50 -10.18
C ARG A 185 -31.56 -4.94 -9.67
N VAL A 186 -30.83 -4.03 -8.99
CA VAL A 186 -29.58 -4.37 -8.29
C VAL A 186 -29.87 -5.31 -7.13
N THR A 187 -29.28 -6.49 -7.15
CA THR A 187 -29.49 -7.52 -6.12
C THR A 187 -28.23 -7.85 -5.33
N ARG A 188 -27.05 -7.58 -5.89
CA ARG A 188 -25.76 -7.89 -5.29
C ARG A 188 -24.76 -6.78 -5.59
N TYR A 189 -23.68 -6.76 -4.82
CA TYR A 189 -22.56 -5.82 -4.95
C TYR A 189 -21.24 -6.59 -4.89
N GLU A 190 -20.32 -6.25 -5.77
CA GLU A 190 -19.03 -6.89 -5.90
C GLU A 190 -17.90 -5.89 -5.74
N TRP A 191 -16.80 -6.33 -5.14
CA TRP A 191 -15.58 -5.55 -5.07
C TRP A 191 -15.00 -5.30 -6.46
N VAL A 192 -14.75 -4.05 -6.80
CA VAL A 192 -14.02 -3.69 -8.01
C VAL A 192 -12.53 -3.88 -7.72
N ARG A 193 -11.95 -4.99 -8.20
CA ARG A 193 -10.51 -5.07 -8.32
C ARG A 193 -10.13 -4.03 -9.37
N SER A 194 -9.28 -3.05 -9.01
CA SER A 194 -8.76 -2.12 -10.02
C SER A 194 -7.97 -2.95 -11.04
N MET A 195 -8.56 -3.13 -12.22
CA MET A 195 -7.99 -3.86 -13.36
C MET A 195 -6.91 -3.03 -14.08
N GLU A 196 -6.08 -2.28 -13.36
CA GLU A 196 -4.95 -1.56 -13.99
C GLU A 196 -3.63 -2.33 -13.89
N GLY A 197 -3.68 -3.64 -13.56
CA GLY A 197 -2.54 -4.54 -13.58
C GLY A 197 -2.54 -5.57 -14.72
N GLU A 198 -3.59 -5.60 -15.55
CA GLU A 198 -3.68 -6.54 -16.69
C GLU A 198 -3.60 -5.78 -18.02
N LEU A 199 -2.45 -5.26 -18.33
CA LEU A 199 -2.07 -4.98 -19.73
C LEU A 199 -0.55 -4.87 -19.77
N PHE A 200 0.03 -5.95 -20.18
CA PHE A 200 1.17 -6.09 -21.10
C PHE A 200 1.87 -7.41 -20.84
N TRP A 201 1.39 -8.42 -21.56
CA TRP A 201 2.25 -9.45 -22.13
C TRP A 201 2.43 -9.16 -23.60
#